data_998158dbe20594f2f5039aa1f51a1387
#
_entry.id   998158dbe20594f2f5039aa1f51a1387
#
_cell.length_a   1.000
_cell.length_b   1.000
_cell.length_c   1.000
_cell.angle_alpha   90.00
_cell.angle_beta   90.00
_cell.angle_gamma   90.00
#
_symmetry.space_group_name_H-M   'P 1'
#
loop_
_entity.id
_entity.type
_entity.pdbx_description
1 polymer ?
#
loop_
_entity_poly.entity_id
_entity_poly.type
_entity_poly.pdbx_seq_one_letter_code
_entity_poly.pdbx_strand_id
1 'polypeptide(L)'
;GKLKAVVTQNIDGLHQAALCRSKADWLVGMNASRALAVASGSANNSIGRVQTPTLAMVCARFKENRNFVSTPYWQLHLTLKRQDAHRMFIHTEEFKEKDAAEAAYRKITSGSVATVTGSEHKRTFQQAPLLYDLTTLQKDCNVHYDLTAEKTLSIAQSLYEKKLISYPRTGSRHIPEDVMRHIPSLLGKVVSMPEFREYGQSFDMSDLNTRSVDDTKVTDHHALIITGISPEGLSEAESTVYTLIAGRMLEAFSPPCEKELLVMECACEGMAFRSRSSSIVRPGWRGVFARKEDREKDEPERDGGTAEFAEGETVPVMGHGMAQKKTLPKPLYTEATLLAAMETCGKNITDEQAKEAIKELGIGTPATRAAIITTLIKRDYIARSGKSIIPTEKGMYIYEAVKDMRVADVELTGSWEKTLAQVERHTLDTETFMQSILDYTRRATEEILRLDFPAMQERAFTCPKCKTGKIILRSKVARCDHDGCGLLVFRRILNKELTDTHMEQLFSSGTTRLIKGFKGKKGVPFDAAVTFDAEYNTVFSFPKTGNGKKK
;
A
#
# COMPACT_ATOMS: atom_id res chain seq x y z
N GLY A 1 -45.38 -2.31 13.23
CA GLY A 1 -45.81 -2.77 11.88
C GLY A 1 -45.00 -2.17 10.75
N LYS A 2 -44.62 -0.89 10.77
CA LYS A 2 -43.85 -0.23 9.69
C LYS A 2 -42.36 -0.64 9.64
N LEU A 3 -41.72 -0.93 10.78
CA LEU A 3 -40.34 -1.39 10.80
C LEU A 3 -40.17 -2.77 10.15
N LYS A 4 -41.11 -3.71 10.32
CA LYS A 4 -41.06 -5.03 9.70
C LYS A 4 -41.16 -5.01 8.16
N ALA A 5 -41.92 -4.06 7.60
CA ALA A 5 -42.10 -3.96 6.15
C ALA A 5 -40.88 -3.34 5.44
N VAL A 6 -40.17 -2.40 6.08
CA VAL A 6 -38.96 -1.80 5.51
C VAL A 6 -37.78 -2.76 5.56
N VAL A 7 -37.67 -3.57 6.60
CA VAL A 7 -36.57 -4.55 6.77
C VAL A 7 -36.71 -5.73 5.83
N THR A 8 -37.94 -6.18 5.48
CA THR A 8 -38.15 -7.37 4.62
C THR A 8 -37.90 -7.13 3.12
N GLN A 9 -38.18 -5.93 2.59
CA GLN A 9 -38.01 -5.67 1.15
C GLN A 9 -36.54 -5.47 0.73
N ASN A 10 -35.69 -4.87 1.57
CA ASN A 10 -34.26 -4.67 1.24
C ASN A 10 -33.39 -5.90 1.55
N ILE A 11 -33.76 -6.74 2.50
CA ILE A 11 -32.98 -7.93 2.87
C ILE A 11 -32.99 -8.99 1.77
N ASP A 12 -34.11 -9.16 1.05
CA ASP A 12 -34.22 -10.22 0.06
C ASP A 12 -33.35 -9.96 -1.17
N GLY A 13 -33.37 -8.75 -1.73
CA GLY A 13 -32.50 -8.35 -2.84
C GLY A 13 -31.02 -8.40 -2.49
N LEU A 14 -30.65 -7.89 -1.32
CA LEU A 14 -29.29 -7.93 -0.81
C LEU A 14 -28.81 -9.37 -0.59
N HIS A 15 -29.67 -10.23 -0.06
CA HIS A 15 -29.39 -11.66 0.14
C HIS A 15 -29.18 -12.38 -1.21
N GLN A 16 -30.02 -12.13 -2.20
CA GLN A 16 -29.89 -12.68 -3.54
C GLN A 16 -28.60 -12.23 -4.21
N ALA A 17 -28.26 -10.94 -4.15
CA ALA A 17 -27.01 -10.42 -4.68
C ALA A 17 -25.78 -11.04 -4.01
N ALA A 18 -25.81 -11.22 -2.67
CA ALA A 18 -24.74 -11.85 -1.93
C ALA A 18 -24.55 -13.33 -2.31
N LEU A 19 -25.66 -14.10 -2.47
CA LEU A 19 -25.61 -15.48 -2.95
C LEU A 19 -25.08 -15.57 -4.38
N CYS A 20 -25.54 -14.70 -5.27
CA CYS A 20 -25.07 -14.63 -6.65
C CYS A 20 -23.56 -14.34 -6.69
N ARG A 21 -23.07 -13.37 -5.92
CA ARG A 21 -21.64 -13.06 -5.81
C ARG A 21 -20.84 -14.27 -5.36
N SER A 22 -21.26 -14.93 -4.29
CA SER A 22 -20.57 -16.10 -3.74
C SER A 22 -20.50 -17.26 -4.75
N LYS A 23 -21.61 -17.57 -5.43
CA LYS A 23 -21.67 -18.61 -6.46
C LYS A 23 -20.80 -18.25 -7.68
N ALA A 24 -20.85 -17.01 -8.13
CA ALA A 24 -20.05 -16.52 -9.26
C ALA A 24 -18.55 -16.59 -8.98
N ASP A 25 -18.09 -16.09 -7.82
CA ASP A 25 -16.69 -16.15 -7.41
C ASP A 25 -16.21 -17.60 -7.27
N TRP A 26 -17.04 -18.52 -6.75
CA TRP A 26 -16.73 -19.92 -6.67
C TRP A 26 -16.63 -20.60 -8.04
N LEU A 27 -17.62 -20.39 -8.93
CA LEU A 27 -17.64 -20.98 -10.26
C LEU A 27 -16.42 -20.55 -11.09
N VAL A 28 -16.15 -19.27 -11.17
CA VAL A 28 -15.03 -18.73 -11.95
C VAL A 28 -13.71 -19.13 -11.30
N GLY A 29 -13.57 -18.94 -9.99
CA GLY A 29 -12.32 -19.24 -9.28
C GLY A 29 -11.93 -20.71 -9.36
N MET A 30 -12.88 -21.63 -9.20
CA MET A 30 -12.62 -23.07 -9.28
C MET A 30 -12.28 -23.53 -10.69
N ASN A 31 -13.12 -23.17 -11.68
CA ASN A 31 -12.94 -23.66 -13.05
C ASN A 31 -11.70 -23.04 -13.70
N ALA A 32 -11.51 -21.73 -13.58
CA ALA A 32 -10.35 -21.05 -14.13
C ALA A 32 -9.03 -21.52 -13.48
N SER A 33 -9.02 -21.75 -12.16
CA SER A 33 -7.83 -22.29 -11.47
C SER A 33 -7.53 -23.73 -11.90
N ARG A 34 -8.54 -24.57 -12.10
CA ARG A 34 -8.35 -25.94 -12.61
C ARG A 34 -7.85 -25.94 -14.04
N ALA A 35 -8.42 -25.12 -14.91
CA ALA A 35 -7.94 -24.94 -16.28
C ALA A 35 -6.46 -24.48 -16.30
N LEU A 36 -6.12 -23.50 -15.47
CA LEU A 36 -4.74 -23.02 -15.31
C LEU A 36 -3.81 -24.13 -14.81
N ALA A 37 -4.26 -24.93 -13.84
CA ALA A 37 -3.48 -26.06 -13.33
C ALA A 37 -3.19 -27.11 -14.42
N VAL A 38 -4.19 -27.39 -15.27
CA VAL A 38 -4.05 -28.31 -16.40
C VAL A 38 -3.10 -27.72 -17.46
N ALA A 39 -3.35 -26.48 -17.89
CA ALA A 39 -2.56 -25.83 -18.95
C ALA A 39 -1.09 -25.60 -18.53
N SER A 40 -0.85 -25.24 -17.27
CA SER A 40 0.50 -24.99 -16.75
C SER A 40 1.22 -26.22 -16.17
N GLY A 41 0.56 -27.37 -16.12
CA GLY A 41 1.11 -28.59 -15.49
C GLY A 41 1.34 -28.48 -13.97
N SER A 42 0.79 -27.47 -13.28
CA SER A 42 1.04 -27.21 -11.86
C SER A 42 -0.25 -27.03 -11.06
N ALA A 43 -0.53 -27.98 -10.17
CA ALA A 43 -1.73 -28.02 -9.33
C ALA A 43 -1.86 -26.83 -8.34
N ASN A 44 -0.78 -26.12 -8.07
CA ASN A 44 -0.75 -25.01 -7.11
C ASN A 44 -1.04 -23.64 -7.74
N ASN A 45 -1.33 -23.59 -9.04
CA ASN A 45 -1.65 -22.34 -9.73
C ASN A 45 -3.14 -22.01 -9.56
N SER A 46 -3.42 -20.77 -9.29
CA SER A 46 -4.80 -20.28 -9.19
C SER A 46 -4.92 -18.85 -9.70
N ILE A 47 -6.08 -18.57 -10.22
CA ILE A 47 -6.51 -17.23 -10.64
C ILE A 47 -7.91 -16.96 -10.09
N GLY A 48 -8.29 -15.69 -10.07
CA GLY A 48 -9.61 -15.27 -9.58
C GLY A 48 -9.82 -13.79 -9.80
N ARG A 49 -11.08 -13.38 -9.79
CA ARG A 49 -11.58 -12.04 -10.12
C ARG A 49 -10.88 -10.88 -9.40
N VAL A 50 -10.43 -11.06 -8.17
CA VAL A 50 -9.71 -10.02 -7.39
C VAL A 50 -8.22 -10.36 -7.28
N GLN A 51 -7.88 -11.63 -7.12
CA GLN A 51 -6.50 -12.09 -6.99
C GLN A 51 -5.67 -11.76 -8.25
N THR A 52 -6.20 -12.03 -9.43
CA THR A 52 -5.46 -11.87 -10.70
C THR A 52 -5.21 -10.40 -11.05
N PRO A 53 -6.19 -9.48 -10.97
CA PRO A 53 -5.92 -8.06 -11.17
C PRO A 53 -4.94 -7.48 -10.14
N THR A 54 -4.99 -7.95 -8.89
CA THR A 54 -4.02 -7.52 -7.87
C THR A 54 -2.60 -7.96 -8.23
N LEU A 55 -2.42 -9.21 -8.70
CA LEU A 55 -1.14 -9.68 -9.23
C LEU A 55 -0.70 -8.85 -10.44
N ALA A 56 -1.62 -8.56 -11.36
CA ALA A 56 -1.35 -7.76 -12.55
C ALA A 56 -0.85 -6.35 -12.19
N MET A 57 -1.44 -5.68 -11.20
CA MET A 57 -0.96 -4.39 -10.70
C MET A 57 0.50 -4.47 -10.25
N VAL A 58 0.87 -5.48 -9.45
CA VAL A 58 2.23 -5.65 -8.93
C VAL A 58 3.23 -5.93 -10.07
N CYS A 59 2.87 -6.84 -10.98
CA CYS A 59 3.73 -7.22 -12.12
C CYS A 59 3.92 -6.06 -13.10
N ALA A 60 2.85 -5.36 -13.46
CA ALA A 60 2.92 -4.21 -14.36
C ALA A 60 3.79 -3.09 -13.78
N ARG A 61 3.60 -2.73 -12.49
CA ARG A 61 4.42 -1.74 -11.80
C ARG A 61 5.89 -2.16 -11.72
N PHE A 62 6.16 -3.44 -11.49
CA PHE A 62 7.52 -3.96 -11.46
C PHE A 62 8.19 -3.85 -12.83
N LYS A 63 7.49 -4.20 -13.92
CA LYS A 63 7.99 -4.04 -15.31
C LYS A 63 8.23 -2.57 -15.64
N GLU A 64 7.27 -1.69 -15.33
CA GLU A 64 7.39 -0.24 -15.53
C GLU A 64 8.62 0.31 -14.81
N ASN A 65 8.82 -0.07 -13.55
CA ASN A 65 9.96 0.37 -12.75
C ASN A 65 11.30 -0.16 -13.29
N ARG A 66 11.37 -1.44 -13.67
CA ARG A 66 12.59 -2.08 -14.16
C ARG A 66 13.00 -1.65 -15.55
N ASN A 67 12.03 -1.39 -16.41
CA ASN A 67 12.26 -0.97 -17.80
C ASN A 67 12.37 0.55 -17.93
N PHE A 68 12.23 1.29 -16.84
CA PHE A 68 12.31 2.73 -16.86
C PHE A 68 13.72 3.19 -17.21
N VAL A 69 13.80 4.01 -18.25
CA VAL A 69 15.05 4.67 -18.65
C VAL A 69 15.09 6.06 -18.04
N SER A 70 15.98 6.25 -17.08
CA SER A 70 16.17 7.55 -16.44
C SER A 70 16.83 8.53 -17.42
N THR A 71 16.16 9.64 -17.69
CA THR A 71 16.66 10.73 -18.53
C THR A 71 17.12 11.90 -17.66
N PRO A 72 18.30 12.48 -17.95
CA PRO A 72 18.73 13.68 -17.27
C PRO A 72 17.90 14.88 -17.73
N TYR A 73 17.74 15.86 -16.86
CA TYR A 73 17.24 17.19 -17.16
C TYR A 73 17.97 18.21 -16.28
N TRP A 74 17.94 19.46 -16.69
CA TRP A 74 18.64 20.55 -15.99
C TRP A 74 17.66 21.58 -15.53
N GLN A 75 17.91 22.10 -14.34
CA GLN A 75 17.10 23.12 -13.71
C GLN A 75 17.99 24.25 -13.22
N LEU A 76 17.68 25.48 -13.67
CA LEU A 76 18.38 26.66 -13.20
C LEU A 76 17.76 27.15 -11.90
N HIS A 77 18.60 27.75 -11.07
CA HIS A 77 18.17 28.46 -9.88
C HIS A 77 18.97 29.74 -9.71
N LEU A 78 18.36 30.69 -9.06
CA LEU A 78 19.02 31.91 -8.61
C LEU A 78 18.69 32.19 -7.16
N THR A 79 19.58 32.89 -6.48
CA THR A 79 19.45 33.28 -5.08
C THR A 79 19.42 34.80 -4.99
N LEU A 80 18.35 35.32 -4.40
CA LEU A 80 18.23 36.73 -4.06
C LEU A 80 18.46 36.93 -2.57
N LYS A 81 19.04 38.06 -2.17
CA LYS A 81 19.34 38.36 -0.77
C LYS A 81 18.75 39.72 -0.38
N ARG A 82 18.22 39.75 0.85
CA ARG A 82 17.79 40.97 1.54
C ARG A 82 18.38 40.96 2.94
N GLN A 83 19.28 41.89 3.24
CA GLN A 83 20.03 41.89 4.50
C GLN A 83 20.76 40.55 4.73
N ASP A 84 20.45 39.84 5.85
CA ASP A 84 21.01 38.53 6.15
C ASP A 84 20.16 37.36 5.68
N ALA A 85 18.95 37.63 5.18
CA ALA A 85 18.05 36.60 4.65
C ALA A 85 18.26 36.42 3.13
N HIS A 86 18.11 35.18 2.67
CA HIS A 86 18.16 34.85 1.25
C HIS A 86 16.93 34.03 0.85
N ARG A 87 16.67 34.00 -0.49
CA ARG A 87 15.63 33.15 -1.07
C ARG A 87 16.10 32.60 -2.41
N MET A 88 15.90 31.29 -2.58
CA MET A 88 16.16 30.60 -3.83
C MET A 88 14.92 30.62 -4.72
N PHE A 89 15.11 30.92 -5.99
CA PHE A 89 14.10 30.86 -7.03
C PHE A 89 14.53 29.85 -8.08
N ILE A 90 13.60 28.99 -8.50
CA ILE A 90 13.83 27.93 -9.46
C ILE A 90 13.20 28.36 -10.80
N HIS A 91 13.91 28.15 -11.90
CA HIS A 91 13.38 28.39 -13.23
C HIS A 91 12.09 27.58 -13.47
N THR A 92 11.09 28.21 -14.04
CA THR A 92 9.75 27.61 -14.20
C THR A 92 9.71 26.44 -15.18
N GLU A 93 10.67 26.35 -16.09
CA GLU A 93 10.80 25.29 -17.08
C GLU A 93 12.04 24.42 -16.81
N GLU A 94 11.96 23.15 -17.17
CA GLU A 94 13.06 22.18 -17.12
C GLU A 94 13.71 22.08 -18.50
N PHE A 95 15.04 22.10 -18.55
CA PHE A 95 15.77 21.89 -19.81
C PHE A 95 16.04 20.41 -20.01
N LYS A 96 15.64 19.87 -21.15
CA LYS A 96 15.91 18.48 -21.53
C LYS A 96 17.30 18.31 -22.13
N GLU A 97 17.85 19.37 -22.72
CA GLU A 97 19.15 19.39 -23.37
C GLU A 97 20.13 20.23 -22.56
N LYS A 98 21.35 19.68 -22.36
CA LYS A 98 22.39 20.34 -21.57
C LYS A 98 22.85 21.69 -22.19
N ASP A 99 23.03 21.71 -23.50
CA ASP A 99 23.50 22.90 -24.20
C ASP A 99 22.51 24.06 -24.08
N ALA A 100 21.22 23.78 -24.14
CA ALA A 100 20.16 24.76 -23.92
C ALA A 100 20.19 25.31 -22.49
N ALA A 101 20.39 24.46 -21.50
CA ALA A 101 20.53 24.85 -20.10
C ALA A 101 21.79 25.69 -19.87
N GLU A 102 22.94 25.32 -20.48
CA GLU A 102 24.17 26.07 -20.39
C GLU A 102 24.05 27.45 -21.09
N ALA A 103 23.40 27.52 -22.24
CA ALA A 103 23.16 28.77 -22.94
C ALA A 103 22.28 29.72 -22.10
N ALA A 104 21.26 29.21 -21.45
CA ALA A 104 20.43 29.98 -20.53
C ALA A 104 21.20 30.38 -19.26
N TYR A 105 21.98 29.49 -18.70
CA TYR A 105 22.81 29.72 -17.51
C TYR A 105 23.83 30.85 -17.74
N ARG A 106 24.49 30.91 -18.91
CA ARG A 106 25.48 31.92 -19.25
C ARG A 106 24.90 33.34 -19.40
N LYS A 107 23.59 33.50 -19.58
CA LYS A 107 22.92 34.80 -19.60
C LYS A 107 22.90 35.46 -18.23
N ILE A 108 22.88 34.62 -17.15
CA ILE A 108 22.88 35.13 -15.79
C ILE A 108 24.32 35.37 -15.35
N THR A 109 24.64 36.57 -14.94
CA THR A 109 25.97 36.96 -14.48
C THR A 109 25.89 37.52 -13.06
N SER A 110 27.06 37.76 -12.44
CA SER A 110 27.12 38.40 -11.12
C SER A 110 26.60 39.86 -11.12
N GLY A 111 26.42 40.45 -12.29
CA GLY A 111 25.80 41.77 -12.43
C GLY A 111 24.32 41.74 -12.82
N SER A 112 23.76 40.55 -13.01
CA SER A 112 22.35 40.42 -13.37
C SER A 112 21.45 40.84 -12.22
N VAL A 113 20.28 41.37 -12.59
CA VAL A 113 19.28 41.88 -11.67
C VAL A 113 17.97 41.12 -11.92
N ALA A 114 17.32 40.68 -10.89
CA ALA A 114 16.00 40.07 -10.97
C ALA A 114 14.93 41.10 -10.57
N THR A 115 13.86 41.18 -11.37
CA THR A 115 12.68 41.98 -11.04
C THR A 115 11.59 41.03 -10.52
N VAL A 116 11.08 41.29 -9.32
CA VAL A 116 9.98 40.50 -8.73
C VAL A 116 8.71 40.84 -9.48
N THR A 117 8.11 39.85 -10.12
CA THR A 117 6.90 39.99 -10.95
C THR A 117 5.61 39.59 -10.23
N GLY A 118 5.73 38.99 -9.07
CA GLY A 118 4.59 38.63 -8.22
C GLY A 118 5.05 38.19 -6.83
N SER A 119 4.25 38.53 -5.83
CA SER A 119 4.45 38.11 -4.44
C SER A 119 3.07 37.90 -3.82
N GLU A 120 2.68 36.64 -3.66
CA GLU A 120 1.34 36.24 -3.18
C GLU A 120 1.43 35.48 -1.87
N HIS A 121 0.76 35.99 -0.84
CA HIS A 121 0.51 35.29 0.40
C HIS A 121 -0.90 34.68 0.37
N LYS A 122 -0.98 33.38 0.56
CA LYS A 122 -2.26 32.65 0.54
C LYS A 122 -2.41 31.80 1.79
N ARG A 123 -3.48 32.02 2.53
CA ARG A 123 -3.87 31.09 3.60
C ARG A 123 -4.57 29.88 3.02
N THR A 124 -4.12 28.72 3.41
CA THR A 124 -4.68 27.43 3.00
C THR A 124 -5.02 26.58 4.24
N PHE A 125 -6.10 25.82 4.14
CA PHE A 125 -6.59 25.00 5.23
C PHE A 125 -6.52 23.54 4.80
N GLN A 126 -5.67 22.78 5.48
CA GLN A 126 -5.64 21.33 5.30
C GLN A 126 -6.65 20.69 6.27
N GLN A 127 -7.68 20.12 5.68
CA GLN A 127 -8.74 19.48 6.45
C GLN A 127 -8.23 18.32 7.30
N ALA A 128 -8.82 18.15 8.47
CA ALA A 128 -8.56 16.99 9.32
C ALA A 128 -8.88 15.68 8.58
N PRO A 129 -8.13 14.60 8.81
CA PRO A 129 -8.45 13.31 8.23
C PRO A 129 -9.79 12.81 8.80
N LEU A 130 -10.51 12.00 8.01
CA LEU A 130 -11.68 11.29 8.54
C LEU A 130 -11.21 10.17 9.50
N LEU A 131 -12.13 9.64 10.28
CA LEU A 131 -11.92 8.47 11.12
C LEU A 131 -11.36 7.29 10.31
N TYR A 132 -10.82 6.30 10.97
CA TYR A 132 -10.35 5.09 10.31
C TYR A 132 -11.50 4.19 9.86
N ASP A 133 -11.39 3.70 8.63
CA ASP A 133 -11.84 2.38 8.25
C ASP A 133 -10.69 1.36 8.38
N LEU A 134 -10.96 0.09 8.08
CA LEU A 134 -9.91 -0.94 8.16
C LEU A 134 -8.75 -0.66 7.19
N THR A 135 -9.04 -0.24 5.96
CA THR A 135 -8.01 -0.04 4.94
C THR A 135 -7.07 1.11 5.31
N THR A 136 -7.60 2.23 5.78
CA THR A 136 -6.78 3.37 6.20
C THR A 136 -5.97 3.08 7.46
N LEU A 137 -6.52 2.32 8.42
CA LEU A 137 -5.76 1.82 9.57
C LEU A 137 -4.60 0.92 9.12
N GLN A 138 -4.85 -0.02 8.21
CA GLN A 138 -3.80 -0.92 7.67
C GLN A 138 -2.70 -0.14 6.95
N LYS A 139 -3.04 0.90 6.19
CA LYS A 139 -2.07 1.78 5.52
C LYS A 139 -1.17 2.48 6.52
N ASP A 140 -1.73 3.11 7.54
CA ASP A 140 -0.97 3.85 8.54
C ASP A 140 -0.11 2.92 9.41
N CYS A 141 -0.64 1.76 9.80
CA CYS A 141 0.13 0.73 10.49
C CYS A 141 1.32 0.24 9.65
N ASN A 142 1.14 0.10 8.33
CA ASN A 142 2.24 -0.32 7.45
C ASN A 142 3.28 0.79 7.27
N VAL A 143 2.85 2.03 7.06
CA VAL A 143 3.75 3.16 6.82
C VAL A 143 4.60 3.46 8.06
N HIS A 144 3.98 3.53 9.24
CA HIS A 144 4.65 4.02 10.45
C HIS A 144 5.25 2.93 11.33
N TYR A 145 4.71 1.70 11.28
CA TYR A 145 5.12 0.61 12.19
C TYR A 145 5.51 -0.68 11.47
N ASP A 146 5.57 -0.67 10.13
CA ASP A 146 5.92 -1.83 9.29
C ASP A 146 5.04 -3.07 9.56
N LEU A 147 3.82 -2.85 10.07
CA LEU A 147 2.84 -3.91 10.28
C LEU A 147 2.21 -4.30 8.95
N THR A 148 2.06 -5.60 8.72
CA THR A 148 1.33 -6.09 7.55
C THR A 148 -0.17 -5.88 7.72
N ALA A 149 -0.90 -5.78 6.60
CA ALA A 149 -2.35 -5.63 6.61
C ALA A 149 -3.06 -6.78 7.36
N GLU A 150 -2.57 -8.02 7.21
CA GLU A 150 -3.08 -9.21 7.93
C GLU A 150 -2.84 -9.08 9.45
N LYS A 151 -1.62 -8.65 9.84
CA LYS A 151 -1.28 -8.47 11.25
C LYS A 151 -2.10 -7.36 11.90
N THR A 152 -2.28 -6.24 11.20
CA THR A 152 -3.11 -5.13 11.65
C THR A 152 -4.55 -5.57 11.88
N LEU A 153 -5.14 -6.32 10.93
CA LEU A 153 -6.49 -6.86 11.10
C LEU A 153 -6.58 -7.81 12.30
N SER A 154 -5.60 -8.69 12.48
CA SER A 154 -5.56 -9.63 13.62
C SER A 154 -5.51 -8.89 14.97
N ILE A 155 -4.72 -7.80 15.04
CA ILE A 155 -4.62 -6.96 16.24
C ILE A 155 -5.93 -6.22 16.49
N ALA A 156 -6.50 -5.58 15.46
CA ALA A 156 -7.76 -4.88 15.57
C ALA A 156 -8.91 -5.82 15.98
N GLN A 157 -8.91 -7.06 15.48
CA GLN A 157 -9.87 -8.08 15.90
C GLN A 157 -9.71 -8.43 17.39
N SER A 158 -8.48 -8.57 17.88
CA SER A 158 -8.22 -8.81 19.32
C SER A 158 -8.69 -7.63 20.19
N LEU A 159 -8.44 -6.39 19.76
CA LEU A 159 -8.90 -5.19 20.46
C LEU A 159 -10.45 -5.13 20.52
N TYR A 160 -11.13 -5.51 19.44
CA TYR A 160 -12.58 -5.59 19.40
C TYR A 160 -13.12 -6.68 20.34
N GLU A 161 -12.53 -7.86 20.36
CA GLU A 161 -12.92 -8.96 21.28
C GLU A 161 -12.72 -8.57 22.75
N LYS A 162 -11.71 -7.73 23.04
CA LYS A 162 -11.51 -7.09 24.35
C LYS A 162 -12.48 -5.91 24.60
N LYS A 163 -13.38 -5.61 23.65
CA LYS A 163 -14.36 -4.52 23.69
C LYS A 163 -13.73 -3.11 23.79
N LEU A 164 -12.50 -2.94 23.31
CA LEU A 164 -11.76 -1.67 23.37
C LEU A 164 -12.04 -0.76 22.19
N ILE A 165 -12.41 -1.32 21.04
CA ILE A 165 -12.74 -0.58 19.82
C ILE A 165 -14.05 -1.09 19.20
N SER A 166 -14.63 -0.32 18.28
CA SER A 166 -15.76 -0.73 17.44
C SER A 166 -15.35 -1.83 16.46
N TYR A 167 -16.31 -2.42 15.74
CA TYR A 167 -16.06 -3.54 14.82
C TYR A 167 -15.03 -3.20 13.73
N PRO A 168 -13.93 -3.96 13.60
CA PRO A 168 -12.80 -3.53 12.77
C PRO A 168 -12.98 -3.72 11.27
N ARG A 169 -13.90 -4.58 10.83
CA ARG A 169 -14.10 -4.85 9.38
C ARG A 169 -15.12 -3.90 8.78
N THR A 170 -14.86 -2.61 8.91
CA THR A 170 -15.70 -1.55 8.35
C THR A 170 -15.03 -0.89 7.16
N GLY A 171 -15.82 -0.50 6.16
CA GLY A 171 -15.42 0.37 5.06
C GLY A 171 -15.82 1.83 5.26
N SER A 172 -16.60 2.14 6.30
CA SER A 172 -17.02 3.50 6.58
C SER A 172 -15.96 4.26 7.39
N ARG A 173 -15.79 5.52 7.05
CA ARG A 173 -14.96 6.50 7.78
C ARG A 173 -15.82 7.52 8.52
N HIS A 174 -17.11 7.23 8.63
CA HIS A 174 -18.10 8.11 9.24
C HIS A 174 -18.80 7.41 10.39
N ILE A 175 -19.33 8.22 11.31
CA ILE A 175 -20.20 7.80 12.41
C ILE A 175 -21.57 8.45 12.23
N PRO A 176 -22.64 7.82 12.71
CA PRO A 176 -23.97 8.43 12.72
C PRO A 176 -24.12 9.46 13.87
N GLU A 177 -25.14 10.27 13.78
CA GLU A 177 -25.44 11.36 14.75
C GLU A 177 -25.65 10.86 16.19
N ASP A 178 -26.22 9.68 16.36
CA ASP A 178 -26.43 9.08 17.67
C ASP A 178 -25.11 8.73 18.37
N VAL A 179 -24.11 8.27 17.61
CA VAL A 179 -22.74 8.00 18.09
C VAL A 179 -22.01 9.30 18.43
N MET A 180 -22.22 10.37 17.63
CA MET A 180 -21.60 11.67 17.88
C MET A 180 -21.87 12.19 19.31
N ARG A 181 -23.02 11.92 19.90
CA ARG A 181 -23.36 12.34 21.27
C ARG A 181 -22.39 11.80 22.32
N HIS A 182 -21.72 10.68 22.05
CA HIS A 182 -20.76 10.04 22.96
C HIS A 182 -19.32 10.50 22.72
N ILE A 183 -19.03 11.10 21.56
CA ILE A 183 -17.68 11.48 21.15
C ILE A 183 -17.00 12.43 22.15
N PRO A 184 -17.64 13.49 22.69
CA PRO A 184 -16.98 14.37 23.66
C PRO A 184 -16.45 13.62 24.88
N SER A 185 -17.23 12.67 25.41
CA SER A 185 -16.81 11.84 26.55
C SER A 185 -15.63 10.93 26.21
N LEU A 186 -15.61 10.34 24.99
CA LEU A 186 -14.51 9.51 24.52
C LEU A 186 -13.24 10.33 24.29
N LEU A 187 -13.36 11.51 23.67
CA LEU A 187 -12.24 12.43 23.46
C LEU A 187 -11.64 12.90 24.78
N GLY A 188 -12.47 13.13 25.82
CA GLY A 188 -11.98 13.43 27.17
C GLY A 188 -11.04 12.35 27.73
N LYS A 189 -11.30 11.07 27.41
CA LYS A 189 -10.40 9.97 27.76
C LYS A 189 -9.13 9.96 26.89
N VAL A 190 -9.27 10.25 25.60
CA VAL A 190 -8.12 10.30 24.68
C VAL A 190 -7.13 11.39 25.07
N VAL A 191 -7.59 12.61 25.33
CA VAL A 191 -6.69 13.72 25.72
C VAL A 191 -6.03 13.50 27.07
N SER A 192 -6.56 12.59 27.90
CA SER A 192 -5.96 12.21 29.17
C SER A 192 -4.85 11.16 29.01
N MET A 193 -4.75 10.51 27.85
CA MET A 193 -3.66 9.55 27.57
C MET A 193 -2.31 10.26 27.55
N PRO A 194 -1.24 9.62 28.08
CA PRO A 194 0.10 10.23 28.12
C PRO A 194 0.57 10.77 26.76
N GLU A 195 0.28 10.04 25.68
CA GLU A 195 0.70 10.34 24.31
C GLU A 195 0.06 11.61 23.75
N PHE A 196 -1.13 12.00 24.25
CA PHE A 196 -1.90 13.12 23.72
C PHE A 196 -2.10 14.26 24.73
N ARG A 197 -1.51 14.15 25.93
CA ARG A 197 -1.70 15.11 27.02
C ARG A 197 -1.29 16.53 26.64
N GLU A 198 -0.18 16.68 25.94
CA GLU A 198 0.31 18.01 25.52
C GLU A 198 -0.68 18.67 24.57
N TYR A 199 -1.13 17.96 23.56
CA TYR A 199 -2.13 18.46 22.63
C TYR A 199 -3.47 18.71 23.32
N GLY A 200 -3.87 17.85 24.23
CA GLY A 200 -5.12 17.92 24.98
C GLY A 200 -5.28 19.19 25.82
N GLN A 201 -4.17 19.83 26.25
CA GLN A 201 -4.22 21.08 27.01
C GLN A 201 -4.76 22.27 26.19
N SER A 202 -4.58 22.23 24.87
CA SER A 202 -5.04 23.26 23.94
C SER A 202 -6.25 22.84 23.11
N PHE A 203 -6.75 21.61 23.31
CA PHE A 203 -7.86 21.08 22.53
C PHE A 203 -9.22 21.61 23.01
N ASP A 204 -9.95 22.26 22.11
CA ASP A 204 -11.26 22.83 22.41
C ASP A 204 -12.37 21.79 22.18
N MET A 205 -12.95 21.31 23.27
CA MET A 205 -14.08 20.37 23.26
C MET A 205 -15.42 21.00 22.82
N SER A 206 -15.52 22.33 22.77
CA SER A 206 -16.74 23.01 22.35
C SER A 206 -16.84 23.26 20.86
N ASP A 207 -15.73 23.16 20.11
CA ASP A 207 -15.65 23.37 18.65
C ASP A 207 -15.08 22.14 17.94
N LEU A 208 -15.86 21.05 17.92
CA LEU A 208 -15.47 19.81 17.28
C LEU A 208 -15.74 19.83 15.78
N ASN A 209 -14.76 19.37 15.00
CA ASN A 209 -14.92 19.14 13.57
C ASN A 209 -15.88 17.97 13.31
N THR A 210 -16.98 18.21 12.60
CA THR A 210 -18.04 17.22 12.36
C THR A 210 -17.97 16.53 11.01
N ARG A 211 -16.88 16.69 10.24
CA ARG A 211 -16.75 16.09 8.89
C ARG A 211 -16.88 14.57 8.86
N SER A 212 -16.60 13.89 9.96
CA SER A 212 -16.75 12.44 10.10
C SER A 212 -18.14 12.02 10.58
N VAL A 213 -19.10 12.94 10.68
CA VAL A 213 -20.48 12.66 11.09
C VAL A 213 -21.37 12.74 9.86
N ASP A 214 -21.92 11.61 9.41
CA ASP A 214 -22.78 11.55 8.22
C ASP A 214 -23.49 10.19 8.19
N ASP A 215 -24.77 10.15 8.55
CA ASP A 215 -25.58 8.92 8.57
C ASP A 215 -25.66 8.26 7.20
N THR A 216 -25.62 9.04 6.11
CA THR A 216 -25.78 8.53 4.74
C THR A 216 -24.52 7.79 4.23
N LYS A 217 -23.37 8.02 4.87
CA LYS A 217 -22.08 7.41 4.56
C LYS A 217 -21.69 6.29 5.50
N VAL A 218 -22.53 5.98 6.46
CA VAL A 218 -22.38 4.78 7.28
C VAL A 218 -23.02 3.62 6.53
N THR A 219 -22.19 2.61 6.23
CA THR A 219 -22.65 1.38 5.58
C THR A 219 -23.12 0.36 6.62
N ASP A 220 -22.62 -0.88 6.60
CA ASP A 220 -22.98 -1.94 7.56
C ASP A 220 -22.51 -1.62 8.99
N HIS A 221 -21.38 -0.93 9.11
CA HIS A 221 -20.75 -0.54 10.38
C HIS A 221 -20.16 0.86 10.25
N HIS A 222 -20.22 1.62 11.34
CA HIS A 222 -19.57 2.92 11.41
C HIS A 222 -18.02 2.80 11.51
N ALA A 223 -17.33 3.92 11.41
CA ALA A 223 -15.89 4.03 11.51
C ALA A 223 -15.32 3.42 12.80
N LEU A 224 -14.01 3.17 12.79
CA LEU A 224 -13.28 2.70 13.97
C LEU A 224 -13.15 3.82 15.01
N ILE A 225 -13.65 3.53 16.19
CA ILE A 225 -13.55 4.39 17.37
C ILE A 225 -13.25 3.54 18.62
N ILE A 226 -12.69 4.17 19.65
CA ILE A 226 -12.56 3.52 20.96
C ILE A 226 -13.94 3.45 21.64
N THR A 227 -14.11 2.49 22.55
CA THR A 227 -15.35 2.34 23.34
C THR A 227 -15.30 3.09 24.67
N GLY A 228 -14.11 3.56 25.05
CA GLY A 228 -13.88 4.21 26.34
C GLY A 228 -13.65 3.26 27.52
N ILE A 229 -13.57 1.95 27.28
CA ILE A 229 -13.07 0.98 28.27
C ILE A 229 -11.55 1.17 28.41
N SER A 230 -11.06 1.09 29.67
CA SER A 230 -9.62 1.26 29.94
C SER A 230 -8.79 0.15 29.30
N PRO A 231 -7.73 0.48 28.53
CA PRO A 231 -6.93 -0.51 27.83
C PRO A 231 -5.91 -1.14 28.79
N GLU A 232 -6.28 -2.23 29.46
CA GLU A 232 -5.40 -2.97 30.36
C GLU A 232 -4.85 -4.25 29.70
N GLY A 233 -3.63 -4.63 30.04
CA GLY A 233 -3.01 -5.91 29.61
C GLY A 233 -2.79 -6.01 28.10
N LEU A 234 -2.54 -4.91 27.41
CA LEU A 234 -2.22 -4.89 25.99
C LEU A 234 -0.76 -5.26 25.73
N SER A 235 -0.55 -6.05 24.68
CA SER A 235 0.78 -6.20 24.08
C SER A 235 1.22 -4.86 23.45
N GLU A 236 2.53 -4.69 23.22
CA GLU A 236 3.07 -3.50 22.53
C GLU A 236 2.37 -3.23 21.20
N ALA A 237 2.15 -4.27 20.40
CA ALA A 237 1.47 -4.13 19.10
C ALA A 237 -0.01 -3.73 19.24
N GLU A 238 -0.71 -4.26 20.24
CA GLU A 238 -2.10 -3.86 20.54
C GLU A 238 -2.16 -2.42 21.05
N SER A 239 -1.25 -2.03 21.92
CA SER A 239 -1.14 -0.64 22.41
C SER A 239 -0.89 0.32 21.25
N THR A 240 0.02 -0.02 20.33
CA THR A 240 0.31 0.79 19.15
C THR A 240 -0.93 1.02 18.29
N VAL A 241 -1.67 -0.06 17.96
CA VAL A 241 -2.86 0.05 17.11
C VAL A 241 -4.00 0.78 17.84
N TYR A 242 -4.17 0.56 19.14
CA TYR A 242 -5.15 1.29 19.95
C TYR A 242 -4.84 2.78 20.00
N THR A 243 -3.58 3.16 20.25
CA THR A 243 -3.13 4.56 20.27
C THR A 243 -3.32 5.23 18.90
N LEU A 244 -3.10 4.51 17.80
CA LEU A 244 -3.40 5.03 16.46
C LEU A 244 -4.89 5.33 16.27
N ILE A 245 -5.78 4.43 16.70
CA ILE A 245 -7.23 4.63 16.58
C ILE A 245 -7.68 5.80 17.46
N ALA A 246 -7.21 5.87 18.71
CA ALA A 246 -7.51 6.95 19.64
C ALA A 246 -7.01 8.30 19.11
N GLY A 247 -5.75 8.36 18.65
CA GLY A 247 -5.18 9.58 18.09
C GLY A 247 -5.88 10.01 16.80
N ARG A 248 -6.28 9.08 15.91
CA ARG A 248 -7.07 9.40 14.73
C ARG A 248 -8.44 9.97 15.09
N MET A 249 -9.06 9.51 16.17
CA MET A 249 -10.28 10.17 16.67
C MET A 249 -10.00 11.61 17.05
N LEU A 250 -8.92 11.86 17.78
CA LEU A 250 -8.55 13.22 18.17
C LEU A 250 -8.23 14.09 16.94
N GLU A 251 -7.48 13.56 15.95
CA GLU A 251 -7.24 14.25 14.68
C GLU A 251 -8.54 14.59 13.94
N ALA A 252 -9.46 13.61 13.82
CA ALA A 252 -10.68 13.75 13.02
C ALA A 252 -11.64 14.83 13.56
N PHE A 253 -11.66 15.02 14.87
CA PHE A 253 -12.48 16.03 15.55
C PHE A 253 -11.74 17.33 15.84
N SER A 254 -10.45 17.44 15.45
CA SER A 254 -9.64 18.66 15.59
C SER A 254 -9.88 19.66 14.46
N PRO A 255 -9.55 20.93 14.66
CA PRO A 255 -9.64 21.95 13.62
C PRO A 255 -8.66 21.66 12.46
N PRO A 256 -8.90 22.22 11.28
CA PRO A 256 -7.97 22.14 10.14
C PRO A 256 -6.59 22.68 10.50
N CYS A 257 -5.56 22.16 9.85
CA CYS A 257 -4.23 22.76 9.87
C CYS A 257 -4.23 24.00 8.96
N GLU A 258 -3.92 25.16 9.53
CA GLU A 258 -3.80 26.42 8.82
C GLU A 258 -2.35 26.62 8.39
N LYS A 259 -2.15 26.85 7.09
CA LYS A 259 -0.85 27.09 6.48
C LYS A 259 -0.85 28.41 5.75
N GLU A 260 0.26 29.11 5.81
CA GLU A 260 0.56 30.22 4.95
C GLU A 260 1.47 29.74 3.81
N LEU A 261 1.02 29.94 2.60
CA LEU A 261 1.76 29.68 1.38
C LEU A 261 2.23 31.02 0.81
N LEU A 262 3.53 31.20 0.67
CA LEU A 262 4.14 32.32 -0.03
C LEU A 262 4.63 31.82 -1.39
N VAL A 263 4.11 32.43 -2.45
CA VAL A 263 4.56 32.21 -3.83
C VAL A 263 5.14 33.51 -4.34
N MET A 264 6.39 33.49 -4.75
CA MET A 264 7.06 34.63 -5.33
C MET A 264 7.55 34.25 -6.72
N GLU A 265 7.42 35.21 -7.66
CA GLU A 265 7.88 35.08 -9.02
C GLU A 265 8.84 36.24 -9.33
N CYS A 266 9.86 35.97 -10.10
CA CYS A 266 10.75 37.00 -10.60
C CYS A 266 11.19 36.71 -12.03
N ALA A 267 11.54 37.75 -12.75
CA ALA A 267 12.14 37.70 -14.07
C ALA A 267 13.62 38.11 -13.99
N CYS A 268 14.49 37.34 -14.63
CA CYS A 268 15.90 37.63 -14.75
C CYS A 268 16.38 37.23 -16.15
N GLU A 269 17.01 38.13 -16.89
CA GLU A 269 17.52 37.91 -18.27
C GLU A 269 16.46 37.33 -19.22
N GLY A 270 15.20 37.78 -19.08
CA GLY A 270 14.07 37.30 -19.88
C GLY A 270 13.54 35.89 -19.49
N MET A 271 14.02 35.34 -18.40
CA MET A 271 13.60 34.02 -17.87
C MET A 271 12.77 34.20 -16.60
N ALA A 272 11.74 33.35 -16.43
CA ALA A 272 10.86 33.36 -15.27
C ALA A 272 11.32 32.34 -14.21
N PHE A 273 11.37 32.80 -12.97
CA PHE A 273 11.74 31.97 -11.82
C PHE A 273 10.66 32.08 -10.74
N ARG A 274 10.48 31.01 -10.01
CA ARG A 274 9.47 30.92 -8.95
C ARG A 274 10.07 30.34 -7.66
N SER A 275 9.68 30.92 -6.54
CA SER A 275 9.94 30.39 -5.20
C SER A 275 8.63 30.09 -4.52
N ARG A 276 8.56 28.96 -3.81
CA ARG A 276 7.41 28.59 -2.98
C ARG A 276 7.91 28.23 -1.59
N SER A 277 7.27 28.76 -0.58
CA SER A 277 7.48 28.35 0.79
C SER A 277 6.13 28.18 1.49
N SER A 278 6.06 27.24 2.42
CA SER A 278 4.86 27.01 3.22
C SER A 278 5.24 26.91 4.69
N SER A 279 4.54 27.65 5.52
CA SER A 279 4.69 27.60 6.97
C SER A 279 3.37 27.22 7.65
N ILE A 280 3.45 26.47 8.74
CA ILE A 280 2.28 26.12 9.54
C ILE A 280 2.02 27.28 10.51
N VAL A 281 0.88 27.94 10.35
CA VAL A 281 0.41 29.03 11.23
C VAL A 281 -0.28 28.45 12.48
N ARG A 282 -1.15 27.47 12.25
CA ARG A 282 -1.82 26.70 13.32
C ARG A 282 -1.77 25.21 12.96
N PRO A 283 -1.16 24.37 13.81
CA PRO A 283 -1.01 22.95 13.49
C PRO A 283 -2.36 22.22 13.38
N GLY A 284 -3.39 22.65 14.11
CA GLY A 284 -4.67 21.95 14.12
C GLY A 284 -4.47 20.45 14.40
N TRP A 285 -5.17 19.58 13.65
CA TRP A 285 -5.09 18.13 13.79
C TRP A 285 -3.65 17.55 13.68
N ARG A 286 -2.74 18.23 12.98
CA ARG A 286 -1.34 17.78 12.82
C ARG A 286 -0.55 17.82 14.12
N GLY A 287 -1.00 18.60 15.08
CA GLY A 287 -0.42 18.66 16.41
C GLY A 287 -0.60 17.38 17.22
N VAL A 288 -1.61 16.54 16.92
CA VAL A 288 -1.95 15.34 17.69
C VAL A 288 -0.77 14.37 17.79
N PHE A 289 -0.20 13.98 16.67
CA PHE A 289 0.97 13.10 16.64
C PHE A 289 2.28 13.87 16.48
N ALA A 290 2.26 15.11 16.02
CA ALA A 290 3.42 15.97 15.78
C ALA A 290 4.55 15.29 14.99
N ARG A 291 4.21 14.45 14.01
CA ARG A 291 5.15 13.60 13.25
C ARG A 291 6.13 14.44 12.46
N LYS A 292 7.42 14.16 12.60
CA LYS A 292 8.48 14.84 11.83
C LYS A 292 8.32 14.63 10.32
N GLU A 293 7.94 13.43 9.89
CA GLU A 293 7.74 13.06 8.48
C GLU A 293 6.63 13.87 7.80
N ASP A 294 5.62 14.29 8.54
CA ASP A 294 4.57 15.16 8.03
C ASP A 294 5.06 16.61 7.87
N ARG A 295 6.04 17.03 8.65
CA ARG A 295 6.68 18.35 8.50
C ARG A 295 7.59 18.39 7.27
N GLU A 296 8.35 17.33 7.01
CA GLU A 296 9.29 17.26 5.87
C GLU A 296 8.58 17.15 4.51
N LYS A 297 7.40 16.53 4.45
CA LYS A 297 6.63 16.42 3.19
C LYS A 297 5.95 17.73 2.77
N ASP A 298 5.70 18.61 3.71
CA ASP A 298 5.01 19.88 3.46
C ASP A 298 5.95 21.08 3.37
N GLU A 299 7.23 20.90 3.70
CA GLU A 299 8.26 21.89 3.44
C GLU A 299 8.88 21.57 2.07
N PRO A 300 8.32 22.07 0.94
CA PRO A 300 9.04 22.03 -0.30
C PRO A 300 10.25 22.96 -0.14
N GLU A 301 11.42 22.35 -0.07
CA GLU A 301 12.70 23.00 -0.10
C GLU A 301 12.94 24.01 1.04
N ARG A 302 13.45 23.54 2.18
CA ARG A 302 14.07 24.38 3.21
C ARG A 302 15.16 25.30 2.67
N ASP A 303 15.63 25.06 1.44
CA ASP A 303 16.58 25.91 0.71
C ASP A 303 15.96 27.20 0.14
N GLY A 304 14.62 27.35 0.19
CA GLY A 304 13.96 28.55 -0.30
C GLY A 304 14.36 29.85 0.42
N GLY A 305 14.86 29.75 1.65
CA GLY A 305 15.21 30.91 2.48
C GLY A 305 14.00 31.69 3.00
N THR A 306 14.26 32.71 3.81
CA THR A 306 13.23 33.50 4.50
C THR A 306 13.06 34.92 3.96
N ALA A 307 13.89 35.35 3.00
CA ALA A 307 13.77 36.70 2.42
C ALA A 307 12.46 36.87 1.66
N GLU A 308 11.79 38.00 1.86
CA GLU A 308 10.57 38.38 1.16
C GLU A 308 10.82 39.65 0.37
N PHE A 309 10.27 39.74 -0.84
CA PHE A 309 10.42 40.83 -1.75
C PHE A 309 9.04 41.30 -2.22
N ALA A 310 8.90 42.60 -2.43
CA ALA A 310 7.66 43.17 -2.93
C ALA A 310 7.60 43.07 -4.46
N GLU A 311 6.39 43.00 -4.99
CA GLU A 311 6.16 43.08 -6.44
C GLU A 311 6.71 44.40 -7.00
N GLY A 312 7.39 44.33 -8.14
CA GLY A 312 8.09 45.44 -8.77
C GLY A 312 9.49 45.70 -8.20
N GLU A 313 9.89 45.05 -7.13
CA GLU A 313 11.22 45.21 -6.54
C GLU A 313 12.29 44.63 -7.45
N THR A 314 13.39 45.38 -7.60
CA THR A 314 14.54 44.97 -8.39
C THR A 314 15.69 44.64 -7.47
N VAL A 315 16.17 43.40 -7.53
CA VAL A 315 17.14 42.84 -6.59
C VAL A 315 18.33 42.23 -7.34
N PRO A 316 19.57 42.60 -6.96
CA PRO A 316 20.76 41.96 -7.53
C PRO A 316 20.77 40.44 -7.27
N VAL A 317 21.18 39.68 -8.28
CA VAL A 317 21.37 38.21 -8.14
C VAL A 317 22.64 37.97 -7.32
N MET A 318 22.49 37.40 -6.15
CA MET A 318 23.60 37.05 -5.26
C MET A 318 24.34 35.80 -5.74
N GLY A 319 23.60 34.86 -6.26
CA GLY A 319 24.13 33.59 -6.77
C GLY A 319 23.18 32.94 -7.76
N HIS A 320 23.72 32.13 -8.64
CA HIS A 320 22.96 31.35 -9.59
C HIS A 320 23.64 30.01 -9.82
N GLY A 321 22.87 29.01 -10.22
CA GLY A 321 23.40 27.68 -10.47
C GLY A 321 22.54 26.88 -11.44
N MET A 322 23.12 25.80 -11.91
CA MET A 322 22.48 24.81 -12.76
C MET A 322 22.60 23.42 -12.09
N ALA A 323 21.49 22.81 -11.76
CA ALA A 323 21.44 21.48 -11.17
C ALA A 323 21.04 20.45 -12.23
N GLN A 324 21.84 19.41 -12.38
CA GLN A 324 21.44 18.23 -13.17
C GLN A 324 20.61 17.31 -12.28
N LYS A 325 19.39 17.04 -12.70
CA LYS A 325 18.46 16.10 -12.08
C LYS A 325 18.20 14.93 -13.04
N LYS A 326 17.55 13.89 -12.57
CA LYS A 326 17.16 12.74 -13.38
C LYS A 326 15.72 12.38 -13.09
N THR A 327 15.00 11.97 -14.12
CA THR A 327 13.67 11.39 -13.93
C THR A 327 13.77 10.09 -13.12
N LEU A 328 12.79 9.85 -12.26
CA LEU A 328 12.73 8.66 -11.40
C LEU A 328 11.56 7.77 -11.81
N PRO A 329 11.74 6.44 -11.75
CA PRO A 329 10.63 5.52 -11.99
C PRO A 329 9.58 5.65 -10.90
N LYS A 330 8.33 5.31 -11.24
CA LYS A 330 7.32 5.14 -10.20
C LYS A 330 7.79 4.09 -9.18
N PRO A 331 7.68 4.35 -7.87
CA PRO A 331 8.14 3.41 -6.85
C PRO A 331 7.36 2.09 -6.92
N LEU A 332 8.02 1.00 -6.51
CA LEU A 332 7.37 -0.28 -6.32
C LEU A 332 6.28 -0.18 -5.24
N TYR A 333 5.28 -1.03 -5.31
CA TYR A 333 4.24 -1.04 -4.29
C TYR A 333 4.80 -1.48 -2.93
N THR A 334 4.37 -0.79 -1.87
CA THR A 334 4.35 -1.30 -0.49
C THR A 334 2.97 -1.92 -0.23
N GLU A 335 2.75 -2.59 0.92
CA GLU A 335 1.39 -3.04 1.25
C GLU A 335 0.41 -1.86 1.32
N ALA A 336 0.80 -0.75 1.93
CA ALA A 336 -0.02 0.45 2.02
C ALA A 336 -0.42 1.01 0.64
N THR A 337 0.54 1.14 -0.28
CA THR A 337 0.27 1.68 -1.61
C THR A 337 -0.45 0.67 -2.51
N LEU A 338 -0.27 -0.64 -2.30
CA LEU A 338 -1.05 -1.66 -3.00
C LEU A 338 -2.51 -1.67 -2.53
N LEU A 339 -2.77 -1.57 -1.21
CA LEU A 339 -4.12 -1.39 -0.68
C LEU A 339 -4.80 -0.15 -1.26
N ALA A 340 -4.07 0.98 -1.35
CA ALA A 340 -4.58 2.20 -1.97
C ALA A 340 -4.89 2.00 -3.47
N ALA A 341 -4.03 1.27 -4.20
CA ALA A 341 -4.26 0.96 -5.61
C ALA A 341 -5.49 0.06 -5.80
N MET A 342 -5.66 -0.96 -4.95
CA MET A 342 -6.85 -1.81 -4.97
C MET A 342 -8.14 -1.02 -4.69
N GLU A 343 -8.08 -0.04 -3.78
CA GLU A 343 -9.21 0.81 -3.41
C GLU A 343 -9.60 1.79 -4.52
N THR A 344 -8.62 2.31 -5.26
CA THR A 344 -8.83 3.40 -6.22
C THR A 344 -8.75 2.96 -7.69
N CYS A 345 -8.59 1.67 -7.97
CA CYS A 345 -8.40 1.14 -9.33
C CYS A 345 -9.56 1.44 -10.28
N GLY A 346 -10.76 1.63 -9.75
CA GLY A 346 -11.94 2.00 -10.55
C GLY A 346 -11.81 3.33 -11.32
N LYS A 347 -10.88 4.20 -10.94
CA LYS A 347 -10.67 5.49 -11.62
C LYS A 347 -10.24 5.36 -13.09
N ASN A 348 -9.64 4.23 -13.45
CA ASN A 348 -9.12 3.98 -14.80
C ASN A 348 -10.11 3.20 -15.70
N ILE A 349 -11.29 2.88 -15.20
CA ILE A 349 -12.33 2.17 -15.97
C ILE A 349 -12.97 3.14 -16.94
N THR A 350 -13.17 2.69 -18.19
CA THR A 350 -13.75 3.48 -19.27
C THR A 350 -15.29 3.46 -19.27
N ASP A 351 -15.91 2.36 -18.84
CA ASP A 351 -17.37 2.26 -18.64
C ASP A 351 -17.78 3.06 -17.41
N GLU A 352 -18.46 4.19 -17.60
CA GLU A 352 -18.86 5.08 -16.50
C GLU A 352 -19.78 4.41 -15.46
N GLN A 353 -20.62 3.44 -15.87
CA GLN A 353 -21.49 2.73 -14.93
C GLN A 353 -20.71 1.67 -14.14
N ALA A 354 -19.77 0.97 -14.78
CA ALA A 354 -18.86 0.05 -14.09
C ALA A 354 -17.92 0.80 -13.16
N LYS A 355 -17.44 1.97 -13.58
CA LYS A 355 -16.62 2.88 -12.78
C LYS A 355 -17.37 3.36 -11.54
N GLU A 356 -18.61 3.79 -11.68
CA GLU A 356 -19.43 4.22 -10.55
C GLU A 356 -19.70 3.07 -9.57
N ALA A 357 -19.95 1.83 -10.08
CA ALA A 357 -20.20 0.66 -9.26
C ALA A 357 -19.01 0.26 -8.35
N ILE A 358 -17.78 0.58 -8.73
CA ILE A 358 -16.59 0.28 -7.91
C ILE A 358 -15.84 1.52 -7.42
N LYS A 359 -16.36 2.71 -7.68
CA LYS A 359 -15.71 3.99 -7.33
C LYS A 359 -15.38 4.08 -5.84
N GLU A 360 -16.26 3.58 -4.98
CA GLU A 360 -16.10 3.60 -3.54
C GLU A 360 -15.51 2.30 -2.98
N LEU A 361 -15.67 1.18 -3.69
CA LEU A 361 -15.27 -0.15 -3.21
C LEU A 361 -13.92 -0.62 -3.75
N GLY A 362 -13.54 -0.22 -4.96
CA GLY A 362 -12.37 -0.76 -5.64
C GLY A 362 -12.47 -2.26 -5.90
N ILE A 363 -11.34 -2.97 -5.96
CA ILE A 363 -11.31 -4.44 -6.01
C ILE A 363 -11.06 -5.01 -4.62
N GLY A 364 -11.86 -6.03 -4.26
CA GLY A 364 -11.92 -6.58 -2.92
C GLY A 364 -12.53 -5.61 -1.91
N THR A 365 -13.17 -6.14 -0.90
CA THR A 365 -13.68 -5.34 0.22
C THR A 365 -12.56 -5.01 1.21
N PRO A 366 -12.70 -4.01 2.08
CA PRO A 366 -11.74 -3.73 3.14
C PRO A 366 -11.36 -4.99 3.95
N ALA A 367 -12.36 -5.86 4.24
CA ALA A 367 -12.15 -7.09 4.98
C ALA A 367 -11.34 -8.16 4.23
N THR A 368 -11.31 -8.15 2.89
CA THR A 368 -10.72 -9.22 2.07
C THR A 368 -9.39 -8.84 1.44
N ARG A 369 -9.06 -7.56 1.26
CA ARG A 369 -7.82 -7.11 0.60
C ARG A 369 -6.56 -7.69 1.24
N ALA A 370 -6.47 -7.68 2.56
CA ALA A 370 -5.34 -8.27 3.29
C ALA A 370 -5.19 -9.77 3.01
N ALA A 371 -6.30 -10.51 3.01
CA ALA A 371 -6.31 -11.94 2.71
C ALA A 371 -5.87 -12.25 1.28
N ILE A 372 -6.21 -11.38 0.31
CA ILE A 372 -5.79 -11.51 -1.08
C ILE A 372 -4.27 -11.34 -1.19
N ILE A 373 -3.71 -10.29 -0.61
CA ILE A 373 -2.25 -10.06 -0.58
C ILE A 373 -1.54 -11.25 0.07
N THR A 374 -2.04 -11.72 1.21
CA THR A 374 -1.52 -12.90 1.91
C THR A 374 -1.62 -14.17 1.05
N THR A 375 -2.70 -14.34 0.30
CA THR A 375 -2.87 -15.47 -0.61
C THR A 375 -1.87 -15.44 -1.76
N LEU A 376 -1.64 -14.27 -2.36
CA LEU A 376 -0.62 -14.10 -3.40
C LEU A 376 0.78 -14.44 -2.89
N ILE A 377 1.11 -14.04 -1.65
CA ILE A 377 2.38 -14.40 -1.01
C ILE A 377 2.46 -15.90 -0.72
N LYS A 378 1.42 -16.51 -0.14
CA LYS A 378 1.37 -17.95 0.17
C LYS A 378 1.46 -18.84 -1.08
N ARG A 379 0.98 -18.34 -2.22
CA ARG A 379 1.06 -19.03 -3.51
C ARG A 379 2.37 -18.78 -4.24
N ASP A 380 3.25 -18.00 -3.64
CA ASP A 380 4.53 -17.61 -4.22
C ASP A 380 4.39 -16.83 -5.53
N TYR A 381 3.36 -15.98 -5.64
CA TYR A 381 3.21 -15.09 -6.79
C TYR A 381 3.86 -13.74 -6.57
N ILE A 382 3.87 -13.27 -5.33
CA ILE A 382 4.54 -12.05 -4.90
C ILE A 382 5.35 -12.30 -3.64
N ALA A 383 6.39 -11.50 -3.44
CA ALA A 383 7.24 -11.56 -2.25
C ALA A 383 7.51 -10.16 -1.70
N ARG A 384 7.87 -10.09 -0.42
CA ARG A 384 8.35 -8.85 0.21
C ARG A 384 9.85 -8.72 0.01
N SER A 385 10.27 -7.56 -0.48
CA SER A 385 11.68 -7.16 -0.60
C SER A 385 11.88 -5.85 0.16
N GLY A 386 12.31 -5.93 1.42
CA GLY A 386 12.23 -4.82 2.36
C GLY A 386 10.77 -4.38 2.54
N LYS A 387 10.49 -3.10 2.38
CA LYS A 387 9.12 -2.54 2.42
C LYS A 387 8.35 -2.74 1.11
N SER A 388 9.02 -3.11 0.02
CA SER A 388 8.40 -3.26 -1.30
C SER A 388 7.82 -4.65 -1.52
N ILE A 389 6.75 -4.70 -2.31
CA ILE A 389 6.17 -5.93 -2.85
C ILE A 389 6.65 -6.08 -4.29
N ILE A 390 7.23 -7.23 -4.59
CA ILE A 390 7.72 -7.58 -5.93
C ILE A 390 7.09 -8.89 -6.41
N PRO A 391 6.90 -9.08 -7.71
CA PRO A 391 6.50 -10.38 -8.23
C PRO A 391 7.66 -11.38 -8.10
N THR A 392 7.32 -12.65 -7.91
CA THR A 392 8.24 -13.76 -8.08
C THR A 392 8.32 -14.14 -9.55
N GLU A 393 9.24 -15.02 -9.91
CA GLU A 393 9.29 -15.59 -11.28
C GLU A 393 7.98 -16.29 -11.63
N LYS A 394 7.44 -17.06 -10.67
CA LYS A 394 6.15 -17.71 -10.81
C LYS A 394 5.02 -16.72 -11.02
N GLY A 395 4.99 -15.62 -10.24
CA GLY A 395 4.00 -14.57 -10.40
C GLY A 395 4.08 -13.88 -11.75
N MET A 396 5.30 -13.57 -12.23
CA MET A 396 5.52 -13.01 -13.56
C MET A 396 5.08 -13.98 -14.66
N TYR A 397 5.40 -15.27 -14.52
CA TYR A 397 5.01 -16.31 -15.46
C TYR A 397 3.48 -16.41 -15.62
N ILE A 398 2.74 -16.46 -14.49
CA ILE A 398 1.28 -16.46 -14.52
C ILE A 398 0.74 -15.16 -15.11
N TYR A 399 1.29 -14.01 -14.70
CA TYR A 399 0.87 -12.70 -15.22
C TYR A 399 1.03 -12.61 -16.73
N GLU A 400 2.19 -12.98 -17.27
CA GLU A 400 2.43 -12.92 -18.73
C GLU A 400 1.45 -13.79 -19.52
N ALA A 401 1.06 -14.95 -18.96
CA ALA A 401 0.10 -15.83 -19.60
C ALA A 401 -1.34 -15.28 -19.62
N VAL A 402 -1.73 -14.53 -18.56
CA VAL A 402 -3.15 -14.12 -18.38
C VAL A 402 -3.39 -12.62 -18.48
N LYS A 403 -2.36 -11.79 -18.69
CA LYS A 403 -2.43 -10.31 -18.65
C LYS A 403 -3.43 -9.71 -19.64
N ASP A 404 -3.61 -10.36 -20.79
CA ASP A 404 -4.50 -9.91 -21.86
C ASP A 404 -5.92 -10.51 -21.74
N MET A 405 -6.15 -11.31 -20.70
CA MET A 405 -7.47 -11.91 -20.42
C MET A 405 -8.31 -11.02 -19.49
N ARG A 406 -9.62 -11.03 -19.69
CA ARG A 406 -10.55 -10.26 -18.85
C ARG A 406 -10.46 -10.57 -17.35
N VAL A 407 -10.02 -11.76 -16.96
CA VAL A 407 -9.81 -12.13 -15.54
C VAL A 407 -8.70 -11.32 -14.86
N ALA A 408 -7.77 -10.76 -15.64
CA ALA A 408 -6.70 -9.89 -15.15
C ALA A 408 -7.12 -8.42 -15.10
N ASP A 409 -8.27 -8.07 -15.67
CA ASP A 409 -8.78 -6.72 -15.75
C ASP A 409 -9.67 -6.37 -14.54
N VAL A 410 -9.48 -5.18 -14.01
CA VAL A 410 -10.31 -4.58 -12.96
C VAL A 410 -11.75 -4.35 -13.45
N GLU A 411 -11.93 -4.07 -14.75
CA GLU A 411 -13.21 -3.78 -15.37
C GLU A 411 -14.20 -4.94 -15.24
N LEU A 412 -13.72 -6.18 -15.24
CA LEU A 412 -14.56 -7.36 -14.98
C LEU A 412 -15.24 -7.25 -13.61
N THR A 413 -14.51 -6.82 -12.58
CA THR A 413 -15.09 -6.62 -11.25
C THR A 413 -16.14 -5.52 -11.26
N GLY A 414 -15.86 -4.40 -11.92
CA GLY A 414 -16.82 -3.29 -12.06
C GLY A 414 -18.11 -3.71 -12.74
N SER A 415 -18.01 -4.47 -13.84
CA SER A 415 -19.19 -4.95 -14.56
C SER A 415 -20.04 -5.91 -13.72
N TRP A 416 -19.41 -6.75 -12.90
CA TRP A 416 -20.15 -7.65 -12.00
C TRP A 416 -20.83 -6.90 -10.86
N GLU A 417 -20.15 -5.96 -10.21
CA GLU A 417 -20.74 -5.17 -9.13
C GLU A 417 -21.92 -4.32 -9.64
N LYS A 418 -21.83 -3.76 -10.86
CA LYS A 418 -22.93 -3.09 -11.52
C LYS A 418 -24.15 -4.03 -11.69
N THR A 419 -23.90 -5.25 -12.16
CA THR A 419 -24.97 -6.22 -12.41
C THR A 419 -25.56 -6.76 -11.10
N LEU A 420 -24.72 -6.98 -10.09
CA LEU A 420 -25.17 -7.39 -8.75
C LEU A 420 -26.04 -6.30 -8.09
N ALA A 421 -25.72 -5.02 -8.29
CA ALA A 421 -26.57 -3.92 -7.82
C ALA A 421 -27.94 -3.91 -8.51
N GLN A 422 -28.05 -4.40 -9.76
CA GLN A 422 -29.34 -4.59 -10.44
C GLN A 422 -30.12 -5.75 -9.85
N VAL A 423 -29.45 -6.86 -9.47
CA VAL A 423 -30.07 -7.98 -8.76
C VAL A 423 -30.61 -7.51 -7.40
N GLU A 424 -29.83 -6.75 -6.65
CA GLU A 424 -30.22 -6.20 -5.35
C GLU A 424 -31.49 -5.33 -5.46
N ARG A 425 -31.60 -4.55 -6.53
CA ARG A 425 -32.76 -3.68 -6.81
C ARG A 425 -33.93 -4.40 -7.49
N HIS A 426 -33.83 -5.71 -7.71
CA HIS A 426 -34.80 -6.51 -8.45
C HIS A 426 -35.08 -6.02 -9.90
N THR A 427 -34.13 -5.32 -10.52
CA THR A 427 -34.19 -4.88 -11.92
C THR A 427 -33.55 -5.91 -12.87
N LEU A 428 -32.84 -6.89 -12.33
CA LEU A 428 -32.32 -8.07 -13.02
C LEU A 428 -32.61 -9.29 -12.17
N ASP A 429 -33.07 -10.38 -12.75
CA ASP A 429 -33.27 -11.65 -12.05
C ASP A 429 -31.93 -12.40 -11.85
N THR A 430 -31.92 -13.25 -10.82
CA THR A 430 -30.71 -14.02 -10.43
C THR A 430 -30.30 -15.04 -11.49
N GLU A 431 -31.27 -15.58 -12.26
CA GLU A 431 -31.01 -16.61 -13.27
C GLU A 431 -30.26 -16.02 -14.45
N THR A 432 -30.71 -14.87 -14.97
CA THR A 432 -30.02 -14.11 -16.03
C THR A 432 -28.60 -13.74 -15.63
N PHE A 433 -28.40 -13.25 -14.39
CA PHE A 433 -27.04 -13.00 -13.88
C PHE A 433 -26.19 -14.27 -13.88
N MET A 434 -26.69 -15.36 -13.29
CA MET A 434 -25.93 -16.62 -13.18
C MET A 434 -25.65 -17.25 -14.55
N GLN A 435 -26.56 -17.14 -15.51
CA GLN A 435 -26.32 -17.59 -16.89
C GLN A 435 -25.15 -16.83 -17.53
N SER A 436 -25.10 -15.52 -17.37
CA SER A 436 -23.97 -14.70 -17.86
C SER A 436 -22.63 -15.13 -17.24
N ILE A 437 -22.62 -15.50 -15.95
CA ILE A 437 -21.46 -16.01 -15.25
C ILE A 437 -21.03 -17.40 -15.77
N LEU A 438 -21.98 -18.29 -16.04
CA LEU A 438 -21.70 -19.61 -16.61
C LEU A 438 -21.07 -19.48 -18.00
N ASP A 439 -21.61 -18.60 -18.86
CA ASP A 439 -21.07 -18.35 -20.20
C ASP A 439 -19.68 -17.72 -20.16
N TYR A 440 -19.46 -16.79 -19.24
CA TYR A 440 -18.13 -16.23 -18.98
C TYR A 440 -17.15 -17.31 -18.51
N THR A 441 -17.56 -18.14 -17.53
CA THR A 441 -16.72 -19.21 -16.97
C THR A 441 -16.30 -20.19 -18.05
N ARG A 442 -17.22 -20.60 -18.94
CA ARG A 442 -16.93 -21.52 -20.04
C ARG A 442 -15.88 -20.92 -20.97
N ARG A 443 -16.12 -19.68 -21.45
CA ARG A 443 -15.17 -18.98 -22.34
C ARG A 443 -13.78 -18.82 -21.69
N ALA A 444 -13.73 -18.30 -20.47
CA ALA A 444 -12.46 -18.12 -19.76
C ALA A 444 -11.71 -19.45 -19.54
N THR A 445 -12.45 -20.53 -19.25
CA THR A 445 -11.86 -21.87 -19.11
C THR A 445 -11.25 -22.37 -20.43
N GLU A 446 -11.97 -22.21 -21.55
CA GLU A 446 -11.49 -22.59 -22.87
C GLU A 446 -10.27 -21.76 -23.30
N GLU A 447 -10.30 -20.44 -23.06
CA GLU A 447 -9.17 -19.55 -23.32
C GLU A 447 -7.91 -19.98 -22.53
N ILE A 448 -8.06 -20.26 -21.23
CA ILE A 448 -6.96 -20.69 -20.36
C ILE A 448 -6.38 -22.04 -20.83
N LEU A 449 -7.21 -23.01 -21.24
CA LEU A 449 -6.75 -24.30 -21.72
C LEU A 449 -5.99 -24.24 -23.04
N ARG A 450 -6.20 -23.17 -23.83
CA ARG A 450 -5.48 -22.89 -25.08
C ARG A 450 -4.18 -22.12 -24.87
N LEU A 451 -3.93 -21.62 -23.64
CA LEU A 451 -2.68 -20.91 -23.36
C LEU A 451 -1.50 -21.88 -23.51
N ASP A 452 -0.54 -21.47 -24.31
CA ASP A 452 0.75 -22.15 -24.37
C ASP A 452 1.60 -21.65 -23.19
N PHE A 453 1.69 -22.49 -22.19
CA PHE A 453 2.62 -22.25 -21.09
C PHE A 453 3.96 -22.86 -21.50
N PRO A 454 4.97 -22.05 -21.88
CA PRO A 454 6.30 -22.57 -22.04
C PRO A 454 6.64 -23.31 -20.74
N ALA A 455 7.09 -24.56 -20.84
CA ALA A 455 7.43 -25.33 -19.65
C ALA A 455 8.25 -24.41 -18.74
N MET A 456 7.76 -24.11 -17.56
CA MET A 456 8.62 -23.49 -16.54
C MET A 456 9.86 -24.36 -16.53
N GLN A 457 11.00 -23.81 -16.92
CA GLN A 457 12.25 -24.54 -16.76
C GLN A 457 12.25 -24.90 -15.27
N GLU A 458 11.90 -26.17 -14.97
CA GLU A 458 12.14 -26.70 -13.66
C GLU A 458 13.60 -26.40 -13.41
N ARG A 459 13.88 -25.49 -12.47
CA ARG A 459 15.26 -25.23 -12.08
C ARG A 459 15.82 -26.54 -11.56
N ALA A 460 16.33 -27.33 -12.46
CA ALA A 460 16.92 -28.60 -12.16
C ALA A 460 18.30 -28.31 -11.58
N PHE A 461 18.39 -28.26 -10.27
CA PHE A 461 19.68 -28.20 -9.60
C PHE A 461 20.37 -29.55 -9.75
N THR A 462 21.62 -29.52 -10.13
CA THR A 462 22.44 -30.76 -10.07
C THR A 462 22.49 -31.22 -8.62
N CYS A 463 22.24 -32.48 -8.39
CA CYS A 463 22.24 -33.04 -7.04
C CYS A 463 23.62 -32.84 -6.38
N PRO A 464 23.71 -32.15 -5.21
CA PRO A 464 25.00 -31.92 -4.55
C PRO A 464 25.64 -33.22 -4.06
N LYS A 465 24.84 -34.25 -3.80
CA LYS A 465 25.31 -35.56 -3.29
C LYS A 465 25.87 -36.45 -4.38
N CYS A 466 25.09 -36.80 -5.41
CA CYS A 466 25.55 -37.73 -6.45
C CYS A 466 26.17 -37.04 -7.66
N LYS A 467 26.02 -35.73 -7.83
CA LYS A 467 26.53 -34.93 -8.95
C LYS A 467 25.98 -35.29 -10.35
N THR A 468 25.18 -36.35 -10.45
CA THR A 468 24.61 -36.86 -11.71
C THR A 468 23.13 -36.64 -11.87
N GLY A 469 22.36 -36.78 -10.78
CA GLY A 469 20.91 -36.57 -10.77
C GLY A 469 20.53 -35.09 -10.65
N LYS A 470 19.28 -34.82 -10.96
CA LYS A 470 18.65 -33.50 -10.80
C LYS A 470 17.77 -33.47 -9.57
N ILE A 471 17.69 -32.30 -8.92
CA ILE A 471 16.81 -32.09 -7.78
C ILE A 471 15.42 -31.70 -8.26
N ILE A 472 14.43 -32.51 -7.97
CA ILE A 472 13.02 -32.23 -8.21
C ILE A 472 12.45 -31.55 -6.96
N LEU A 473 12.05 -30.26 -7.10
CA LEU A 473 11.40 -29.50 -6.04
C LEU A 473 9.88 -29.83 -6.03
N ARG A 474 9.38 -30.33 -4.91
CA ARG A 474 7.95 -30.54 -4.68
C ARG A 474 7.47 -29.66 -3.51
N SER A 475 6.16 -29.56 -3.31
CA SER A 475 5.55 -28.71 -2.28
C SER A 475 6.04 -28.99 -0.85
N LYS A 476 6.34 -30.23 -0.51
CA LYS A 476 6.77 -30.62 0.86
C LYS A 476 8.22 -31.05 0.95
N VAL A 477 8.80 -31.50 -0.17
CA VAL A 477 10.14 -32.09 -0.20
C VAL A 477 10.85 -31.73 -1.50
N ALA A 478 12.18 -31.73 -1.46
CA ALA A 478 13.03 -31.79 -2.64
C ALA A 478 13.77 -33.12 -2.63
N ARG A 479 13.85 -33.80 -3.77
CA ARG A 479 14.52 -35.11 -3.89
C ARG A 479 15.36 -35.18 -5.16
N CYS A 480 16.39 -35.97 -5.12
CA CYS A 480 17.13 -36.36 -6.33
C CYS A 480 16.30 -37.34 -7.16
N ASP A 481 16.35 -37.19 -8.50
CA ASP A 481 15.71 -38.11 -9.46
C ASP A 481 16.54 -39.34 -9.78
N HIS A 482 17.84 -39.34 -9.42
CA HIS A 482 18.74 -40.45 -9.69
C HIS A 482 18.46 -41.62 -8.73
N ASP A 483 18.17 -42.78 -9.30
CA ASP A 483 17.95 -44.00 -8.53
C ASP A 483 19.18 -44.36 -7.69
N GLY A 484 18.97 -44.66 -6.40
CA GLY A 484 20.04 -44.99 -5.47
C GLY A 484 20.73 -43.81 -4.79
N CYS A 485 20.48 -42.56 -5.20
CA CYS A 485 21.04 -41.38 -4.51
C CYS A 485 20.46 -41.13 -3.10
N GLY A 486 19.15 -41.27 -2.98
CA GLY A 486 18.43 -41.13 -1.72
C GLY A 486 18.45 -39.73 -1.09
N LEU A 487 18.94 -38.69 -1.78
CA LEU A 487 18.89 -37.31 -1.24
C LEU A 487 17.44 -36.84 -1.17
N LEU A 488 17.00 -36.51 0.05
CA LEU A 488 15.68 -35.99 0.38
C LEU A 488 15.81 -34.80 1.34
N VAL A 489 15.27 -33.67 1.00
CA VAL A 489 15.23 -32.48 1.84
C VAL A 489 13.80 -32.07 2.10
N PHE A 490 13.40 -32.00 3.35
CA PHE A 490 12.09 -31.52 3.75
C PHE A 490 12.06 -29.99 3.71
N ARG A 491 11.02 -29.43 3.10
CA ARG A 491 10.85 -27.95 3.11
C ARG A 491 10.49 -27.42 4.48
N ARG A 492 9.84 -28.19 5.32
CA ARG A 492 9.50 -27.78 6.68
C ARG A 492 10.54 -28.27 7.68
N ILE A 493 11.26 -27.30 8.27
CA ILE A 493 12.24 -27.56 9.33
C ILE A 493 11.74 -26.83 10.59
N LEU A 494 11.45 -27.58 11.65
CA LEU A 494 10.78 -27.07 12.85
C LEU A 494 9.46 -26.35 12.49
N ASN A 495 9.36 -25.08 12.90
CA ASN A 495 8.19 -24.21 12.63
C ASN A 495 8.27 -23.40 11.34
N LYS A 496 9.36 -23.55 10.54
CA LYS A 496 9.61 -22.78 9.33
C LYS A 496 9.50 -23.63 8.08
N GLU A 497 8.91 -23.04 7.04
CA GLU A 497 8.90 -23.59 5.71
C GLU A 497 9.95 -22.89 4.85
N LEU A 498 10.85 -23.67 4.23
CA LEU A 498 11.86 -23.18 3.32
C LEU A 498 11.21 -22.78 1.98
N THR A 499 11.38 -21.53 1.59
CA THR A 499 10.91 -21.01 0.30
C THR A 499 11.71 -21.60 -0.86
N ASP A 500 11.24 -21.45 -2.10
CA ASP A 500 12.01 -21.85 -3.29
C ASP A 500 13.38 -21.18 -3.33
N THR A 501 13.48 -19.92 -2.95
CA THR A 501 14.75 -19.19 -2.83
C THR A 501 15.70 -19.84 -1.82
N HIS A 502 15.19 -20.30 -0.67
CA HIS A 502 16.01 -21.01 0.31
C HIS A 502 16.49 -22.36 -0.24
N MET A 503 15.62 -23.09 -0.94
CA MET A 503 15.99 -24.35 -1.58
C MET A 503 17.04 -24.14 -2.69
N GLU A 504 16.87 -23.10 -3.49
CA GLU A 504 17.84 -22.70 -4.51
C GLU A 504 19.22 -22.42 -3.91
N GLN A 505 19.28 -21.61 -2.85
CA GLN A 505 20.51 -21.31 -2.14
C GLN A 505 21.14 -22.59 -1.57
N LEU A 506 20.33 -23.45 -0.96
CA LEU A 506 20.79 -24.69 -0.37
C LEU A 506 21.40 -25.66 -1.42
N PHE A 507 20.76 -25.79 -2.60
CA PHE A 507 21.24 -26.69 -3.64
C PHE A 507 22.34 -26.09 -4.52
N SER A 508 22.39 -24.76 -4.68
CA SER A 508 23.42 -24.09 -5.50
C SER A 508 24.69 -23.76 -4.72
N SER A 509 24.57 -23.29 -3.48
CA SER A 509 25.70 -22.84 -2.65
C SER A 509 25.95 -23.69 -1.40
N GLY A 510 25.14 -24.74 -1.16
CA GLY A 510 25.25 -25.62 0.01
C GLY A 510 24.72 -25.02 1.30
N THR A 511 24.29 -23.76 1.30
CA THR A 511 23.80 -23.07 2.50
C THR A 511 22.79 -21.99 2.15
N THR A 512 21.81 -21.77 3.02
CA THR A 512 20.86 -20.66 2.88
C THR A 512 21.42 -19.38 3.49
N ARG A 513 20.83 -18.24 3.15
CA ARG A 513 20.97 -17.03 3.99
C ARG A 513 20.38 -17.27 5.37
N LEU A 514 20.69 -16.37 6.32
CA LEU A 514 20.17 -16.43 7.68
C LEU A 514 18.63 -16.35 7.67
N ILE A 515 17.99 -17.38 8.20
CA ILE A 515 16.55 -17.47 8.37
C ILE A 515 16.21 -17.15 9.82
N LYS A 516 15.38 -16.13 10.03
CA LYS A 516 15.03 -15.65 11.37
C LYS A 516 13.87 -16.43 11.99
N GLY A 517 13.92 -16.62 13.31
CA GLY A 517 12.80 -17.06 14.12
C GLY A 517 12.44 -18.54 14.00
N PHE A 518 13.41 -19.44 13.85
CA PHE A 518 13.19 -20.86 14.13
C PHE A 518 12.81 -21.04 15.60
N LYS A 519 11.92 -22.00 15.92
CA LYS A 519 11.58 -22.35 17.29
C LYS A 519 12.04 -23.76 17.59
N GLY A 520 13.00 -23.89 18.49
CA GLY A 520 13.46 -25.18 18.98
C GLY A 520 12.44 -25.87 19.90
N LYS A 521 12.75 -27.07 20.38
CA LYS A 521 11.89 -27.87 21.29
C LYS A 521 11.48 -27.12 22.57
N LYS A 522 12.27 -26.18 23.05
CA LYS A 522 11.97 -25.33 24.23
C LYS A 522 11.19 -24.05 23.89
N GLY A 523 10.76 -23.85 22.65
CA GLY A 523 9.99 -22.68 22.20
C GLY A 523 10.80 -21.38 22.06
N VAL A 524 12.07 -21.35 22.42
CA VAL A 524 12.93 -20.18 22.30
C VAL A 524 13.25 -19.94 20.83
N PRO A 525 13.00 -18.72 20.29
CA PRO A 525 13.33 -18.41 18.91
C PRO A 525 14.84 -18.25 18.71
N PHE A 526 15.33 -18.69 17.55
CA PHE A 526 16.72 -18.51 17.13
C PHE A 526 16.81 -18.27 15.63
N ASP A 527 17.89 -17.64 15.20
CA ASP A 527 18.20 -17.37 13.81
C ASP A 527 19.36 -18.27 13.35
N ALA A 528 19.20 -18.93 12.21
CA ALA A 528 20.22 -19.81 11.67
C ALA A 528 20.15 -19.89 10.15
N ALA A 529 21.25 -20.20 9.48
CA ALA A 529 21.25 -20.70 8.12
C ALA A 529 21.02 -22.22 8.13
N VAL A 530 20.44 -22.76 7.06
CA VAL A 530 20.35 -24.20 6.85
C VAL A 530 21.45 -24.60 5.87
N THR A 531 22.22 -25.62 6.22
CA THR A 531 23.32 -26.15 5.40
C THR A 531 23.28 -27.67 5.39
N PHE A 532 24.08 -28.30 4.53
CA PHE A 532 24.27 -29.74 4.52
C PHE A 532 25.44 -30.15 5.43
N ASP A 533 25.28 -31.27 6.13
CA ASP A 533 26.39 -31.98 6.77
C ASP A 533 27.15 -32.87 5.75
N ALA A 534 28.11 -33.65 6.23
CA ALA A 534 28.90 -34.55 5.39
C ALA A 534 28.08 -35.67 4.73
N GLU A 535 26.93 -36.03 5.32
CA GLU A 535 26.00 -37.04 4.81
C GLU A 535 24.85 -36.44 3.99
N TYR A 536 24.88 -35.12 3.75
CA TYR A 536 23.83 -34.34 3.06
C TYR A 536 22.48 -34.26 3.81
N ASN A 537 22.50 -34.39 5.16
CA ASN A 537 21.35 -34.01 5.96
C ASN A 537 21.34 -32.50 6.19
N THR A 538 20.14 -31.95 6.36
CA THR A 538 20.01 -30.53 6.66
C THR A 538 20.30 -30.24 8.14
N VAL A 539 21.28 -29.35 8.40
CA VAL A 539 21.68 -28.92 9.75
C VAL A 539 21.66 -27.39 9.86
N PHE A 540 21.64 -26.88 11.07
CA PHE A 540 21.69 -25.44 11.33
C PHE A 540 23.13 -24.94 11.40
N SER A 541 23.41 -23.86 10.68
CA SER A 541 24.65 -23.09 10.81
C SER A 541 24.33 -21.75 11.47
N PHE A 542 25.02 -21.47 12.57
CA PHE A 542 24.85 -20.24 13.33
C PHE A 542 25.89 -19.20 12.92
N PRO A 543 25.53 -17.89 12.87
CA PRO A 543 26.52 -16.85 12.61
C PRO A 543 27.60 -16.89 13.68
N LYS A 544 28.87 -16.85 13.25
CA LYS A 544 29.98 -16.72 14.20
C LYS A 544 29.78 -15.42 14.97
N THR A 545 29.51 -15.52 16.26
CA THR A 545 29.55 -14.38 17.17
C THR A 545 30.99 -13.85 17.17
N GLY A 546 31.18 -12.67 16.58
CA GLY A 546 32.46 -11.98 16.63
C GLY A 546 32.89 -11.80 18.09
N ASN A 547 34.13 -12.14 18.40
CA ASN A 547 34.76 -12.02 19.69
C ASN A 547 34.39 -10.71 20.38
N GLY A 548 33.62 -10.81 21.46
CA GLY A 548 33.48 -9.74 22.42
C GLY A 548 34.84 -9.39 22.98
N LYS A 549 35.33 -8.19 22.71
CA LYS A 549 36.43 -7.62 23.45
C LYS A 549 36.03 -7.60 24.93
N LYS A 550 36.73 -8.39 25.73
CA LYS A 550 36.83 -8.17 27.17
C LYS A 550 37.42 -6.77 27.38
N LYS A 551 36.63 -5.90 27.97
CA LYS A 551 37.11 -4.99 29.04
C LYS A 551 35.90 -4.56 29.85
#